data_0b539a12f6aaf644bc160cd6b8f59fe4
#
_entry.id   0b539a12f6aaf644bc160cd6b8f59fe4
#
_cell.length_a   1.000
_cell.length_b   1.000
_cell.length_c   1.000
_cell.angle_alpha   90.00
_cell.angle_beta   90.00
_cell.angle_gamma   90.00
#
_symmetry.space_group_name_H-M   'P 1'
#
loop_
_entity.id
_entity.type
_entity.pdbx_description
1 polymer ?
#
loop_
_entity_poly.entity_id
_entity_poly.type
_entity_poly.pdbx_seq_one_letter_code
_entity_poly.pdbx_strand_id
1 'polypeptide(L)'
;MEFKQVVGRRRSIRYYQPYRPVEREKVQIVLEAARLSSRAVNADFAPAIVVHRDDLSPEDRESLKTPTTTAQLDLAPVWIFWLIDPTAPRVGPTSLKQLVDAGALTPSHGWSHAYVDNVVWPQVLQPILADPGTAAVVAAVEAGLSICQALLAAVDEGLGTQLTALKAANAKRILGIPDHLMPIWIQLLGYPAEDPEAGGQRPRAPFEQTFFEGTYGQPFQRDAAVVERLKREGMLMREAPYPWRKEELRALARMFGLPE
;
A
#
# COMPACT_ATOMS: atom_id res chain seq x y z
N MET A 1 1.94 10.96 14.50
CA MET A 1 3.43 11.08 14.54
C MET A 1 3.92 12.08 13.50
N GLU A 2 5.16 12.59 13.63
CA GLU A 2 5.77 13.35 12.54
C GLU A 2 6.03 12.45 11.32
N PHE A 3 5.79 12.97 10.11
CA PHE A 3 5.87 12.18 8.85
C PHE A 3 7.17 11.37 8.71
N LYS A 4 8.32 11.95 9.02
CA LYS A 4 9.61 11.25 8.94
C LYS A 4 9.68 10.06 9.89
N GLN A 5 9.10 10.18 11.07
CA GLN A 5 9.02 9.08 12.04
C GLN A 5 8.10 7.97 11.53
N VAL A 6 6.96 8.31 10.93
CA VAL A 6 6.07 7.32 10.32
C VAL A 6 6.80 6.51 9.25
N VAL A 7 7.47 7.19 8.32
CA VAL A 7 8.27 6.54 7.27
C VAL A 7 9.39 5.68 7.87
N GLY A 8 10.10 6.23 8.86
CA GLY A 8 11.22 5.54 9.51
C GLY A 8 10.80 4.32 10.33
N ARG A 9 9.62 4.36 10.95
CA ARG A 9 9.10 3.29 11.82
C ARG A 9 8.27 2.24 11.09
N ARG A 10 7.74 2.55 9.89
CA ARG A 10 6.94 1.58 9.16
C ARG A 10 7.72 0.27 8.92
N ARG A 11 7.17 -0.81 9.41
CA ARG A 11 7.68 -2.17 9.24
C ARG A 11 6.57 -3.10 8.77
N SER A 12 6.96 -4.22 8.21
CA SER A 12 6.05 -5.35 8.01
C SER A 12 5.95 -6.11 9.31
N ILE A 13 4.87 -5.91 10.03
CA ILE A 13 4.53 -6.62 11.26
C ILE A 13 3.98 -7.98 10.91
N ARG A 14 4.45 -9.03 11.57
CA ARG A 14 4.05 -10.43 11.32
C ARG A 14 3.37 -11.08 12.50
N TYR A 15 3.57 -10.53 13.69
CA TYR A 15 2.95 -11.01 14.90
C TYR A 15 2.00 -9.93 15.42
N TYR A 16 0.71 -10.26 15.43
CA TYR A 16 -0.37 -9.37 15.88
C TYR A 16 -0.99 -9.90 17.16
N GLN A 17 -1.69 -9.04 17.89
CA GLN A 17 -2.53 -9.40 19.03
C GLN A 17 -3.89 -9.89 18.48
N PRO A 18 -4.12 -11.21 18.35
CA PRO A 18 -5.24 -11.73 17.53
C PRO A 18 -6.60 -11.48 18.17
N TYR A 19 -6.64 -11.25 19.47
CA TYR A 19 -7.88 -11.02 20.23
C TYR A 19 -8.16 -9.54 20.50
N ARG A 20 -7.24 -8.65 20.07
CA ARG A 20 -7.44 -7.23 20.20
C ARG A 20 -8.09 -6.67 18.94
N PRO A 21 -9.34 -6.21 18.99
CA PRO A 21 -10.01 -5.66 17.83
C PRO A 21 -9.32 -4.38 17.38
N VAL A 22 -9.42 -4.09 16.09
CA VAL A 22 -9.06 -2.80 15.51
C VAL A 22 -10.33 -1.97 15.44
N GLU A 23 -10.28 -0.77 15.97
CA GLU A 23 -11.39 0.17 15.98
C GLU A 23 -11.77 0.53 14.53
N ARG A 24 -13.09 0.52 14.23
CA ARG A 24 -13.62 0.85 12.91
C ARG A 24 -13.16 2.24 12.44
N GLU A 25 -13.03 3.18 13.36
CA GLU A 25 -12.53 4.53 13.08
C GLU A 25 -11.13 4.50 12.51
N LYS A 26 -10.21 3.73 13.08
CA LYS A 26 -8.83 3.59 12.56
C LYS A 26 -8.78 2.93 11.19
N VAL A 27 -9.62 1.93 10.95
CA VAL A 27 -9.76 1.35 9.61
C VAL A 27 -10.24 2.41 8.61
N GLN A 28 -11.21 3.23 8.99
CA GLN A 28 -11.70 4.32 8.15
C GLN A 28 -10.60 5.34 7.85
N ILE A 29 -9.81 5.75 8.85
CA ILE A 29 -8.66 6.67 8.65
C ILE A 29 -7.67 6.11 7.63
N VAL A 30 -7.34 4.81 7.73
CA VAL A 30 -6.47 4.13 6.77
C VAL A 30 -7.04 4.19 5.34
N LEU A 31 -8.34 3.96 5.19
CA LEU A 31 -9.01 4.02 3.88
C LEU A 31 -9.12 5.45 3.34
N GLU A 32 -9.38 6.44 4.20
CA GLU A 32 -9.39 7.85 3.79
C GLU A 32 -8.01 8.32 3.32
N ALA A 33 -6.95 7.92 4.01
CA ALA A 33 -5.59 8.21 3.57
C ALA A 33 -5.31 7.61 2.17
N ALA A 34 -5.73 6.37 1.94
CA ALA A 34 -5.62 5.73 0.63
C ALA A 34 -6.41 6.48 -0.45
N ARG A 35 -7.64 6.91 -0.12
CA ARG A 35 -8.52 7.65 -1.03
C ARG A 35 -7.93 8.99 -1.47
N LEU A 36 -7.16 9.63 -0.60
CA LEU A 36 -6.51 10.92 -0.85
C LEU A 36 -5.15 10.81 -1.55
N SER A 37 -4.74 9.61 -1.97
CA SER A 37 -3.50 9.45 -2.74
C SER A 37 -3.54 10.24 -4.05
N SER A 38 -2.36 10.63 -4.55
CA SER A 38 -2.25 11.22 -5.89
C SER A 38 -2.78 10.26 -6.94
N ARG A 39 -3.53 10.77 -7.91
CA ARG A 39 -4.17 9.97 -8.97
C ARG A 39 -3.98 10.62 -10.32
N ALA A 40 -3.55 9.84 -11.30
CA ALA A 40 -3.51 10.30 -12.67
C ALA A 40 -4.92 10.60 -13.15
N VAL A 41 -5.09 11.78 -13.78
CA VAL A 41 -6.36 12.25 -14.38
C VAL A 41 -7.58 12.21 -13.44
N ASN A 42 -7.34 12.25 -12.12
CA ASN A 42 -8.37 12.11 -11.08
C ASN A 42 -9.18 10.80 -11.21
N ALA A 43 -8.54 9.76 -11.71
CA ALA A 43 -9.15 8.45 -11.87
C ALA A 43 -9.14 7.63 -10.59
N ASP A 44 -9.95 6.59 -10.52
CA ASP A 44 -10.04 5.68 -9.39
C ASP A 44 -9.92 4.22 -9.85
N PHE A 45 -8.70 3.69 -9.76
CA PHE A 45 -8.36 2.35 -10.26
C PHE A 45 -8.25 1.30 -9.17
N ALA A 46 -8.31 1.69 -7.89
CA ALA A 46 -7.92 0.82 -6.78
C ALA A 46 -9.03 0.68 -5.73
N PRO A 47 -10.10 -0.07 -6.02
CA PRO A 47 -11.05 -0.43 -4.99
C PRO A 47 -10.44 -1.38 -3.96
N ALA A 48 -11.00 -1.39 -2.75
CA ALA A 48 -10.56 -2.27 -1.68
C ALA A 48 -11.76 -2.90 -0.95
N ILE A 49 -11.55 -4.11 -0.41
CA ILE A 49 -12.53 -4.81 0.41
C ILE A 49 -11.93 -5.02 1.80
N VAL A 50 -12.60 -4.52 2.82
CA VAL A 50 -12.24 -4.77 4.22
C VAL A 50 -12.95 -6.03 4.70
N VAL A 51 -12.19 -6.92 5.32
CA VAL A 51 -12.69 -8.17 5.89
C VAL A 51 -12.19 -8.27 7.32
N HIS A 52 -13.06 -8.54 8.26
CA HIS A 52 -12.66 -8.97 9.59
C HIS A 52 -12.39 -10.48 9.54
N ARG A 53 -11.24 -10.90 10.05
CA ARG A 53 -10.81 -12.30 9.99
C ARG A 53 -11.87 -13.28 10.46
N ASP A 54 -12.55 -12.93 11.55
CA ASP A 54 -13.51 -13.81 12.21
C ASP A 54 -14.88 -13.87 11.51
N ASP A 55 -15.11 -13.01 10.50
CA ASP A 55 -16.28 -13.10 9.63
C ASP A 55 -16.14 -14.18 8.55
N LEU A 56 -14.92 -14.70 8.34
CA LEU A 56 -14.65 -15.79 7.40
C LEU A 56 -14.72 -17.15 8.09
N SER A 57 -15.21 -18.14 7.37
CA SER A 57 -15.13 -19.53 7.83
C SER A 57 -13.67 -20.00 7.99
N PRO A 58 -13.39 -20.98 8.86
CA PRO A 58 -12.05 -21.56 8.97
C PRO A 58 -11.50 -22.08 7.64
N GLU A 59 -12.38 -22.69 6.81
CA GLU A 59 -12.03 -23.24 5.49
C GLU A 59 -11.64 -22.12 4.51
N ASP A 60 -12.40 -21.03 4.48
CA ASP A 60 -12.09 -19.88 3.61
C ASP A 60 -10.77 -19.21 4.02
N ARG A 61 -10.55 -19.05 5.33
CA ARG A 61 -9.26 -18.53 5.85
C ARG A 61 -8.08 -19.40 5.41
N GLU A 62 -8.22 -20.73 5.58
CA GLU A 62 -7.16 -21.66 5.18
C GLU A 62 -6.91 -21.63 3.66
N SER A 63 -7.98 -21.53 2.87
CA SER A 63 -7.88 -21.47 1.42
C SER A 63 -7.17 -20.23 0.88
N LEU A 64 -7.15 -19.15 1.65
CA LEU A 64 -6.46 -17.88 1.30
C LEU A 64 -4.95 -17.89 1.63
N LYS A 65 -4.50 -18.81 2.48
CA LYS A 65 -3.08 -18.90 2.87
C LYS A 65 -2.20 -19.27 1.68
N THR A 66 -1.01 -18.69 1.66
CA THR A 66 0.06 -19.01 0.72
C THR A 66 1.24 -19.62 1.49
N PRO A 67 2.21 -20.27 0.84
CA PRO A 67 3.39 -20.80 1.54
C PRO A 67 4.18 -19.73 2.32
N THR A 68 4.05 -18.46 1.95
CA THR A 68 4.75 -17.33 2.58
C THR A 68 3.87 -16.53 3.53
N THR A 69 2.58 -16.85 3.63
CA THR A 69 1.61 -16.10 4.42
C THR A 69 0.66 -17.07 5.11
N THR A 70 1.07 -17.58 6.24
CA THR A 70 0.31 -18.58 7.04
C THR A 70 -0.12 -17.95 8.37
N ALA A 71 0.74 -17.97 9.37
CA ALA A 71 0.46 -17.47 10.71
C ALA A 71 0.02 -15.99 10.74
N GLN A 72 0.52 -15.16 9.82
CA GLN A 72 0.14 -13.75 9.76
C GLN A 72 -1.35 -13.55 9.50
N LEU A 73 -1.97 -14.40 8.64
CA LEU A 73 -3.42 -14.37 8.40
C LEU A 73 -4.21 -14.82 9.63
N ASP A 74 -3.68 -15.82 10.37
CA ASP A 74 -4.35 -16.29 11.59
C ASP A 74 -4.30 -15.23 12.71
N LEU A 75 -3.26 -14.41 12.74
CA LEU A 75 -3.03 -13.44 13.81
C LEU A 75 -3.65 -12.06 13.53
N ALA A 76 -3.66 -11.60 12.28
CA ALA A 76 -4.17 -10.27 11.95
C ALA A 76 -5.70 -10.22 11.99
N PRO A 77 -6.33 -9.35 12.82
CA PRO A 77 -7.79 -9.30 12.95
C PRO A 77 -8.50 -8.64 11.76
N VAL A 78 -7.82 -7.80 10.99
CA VAL A 78 -8.40 -7.09 9.83
C VAL A 78 -7.53 -7.25 8.61
N TRP A 79 -8.17 -7.53 7.47
CA TRP A 79 -7.53 -7.68 6.18
C TRP A 79 -8.17 -6.72 5.17
N ILE A 80 -7.35 -5.99 4.42
CA ILE A 80 -7.80 -5.15 3.31
C ILE A 80 -7.31 -5.80 2.02
N PHE A 81 -8.24 -6.28 1.21
CA PHE A 81 -7.94 -6.81 -0.12
C PHE A 81 -7.90 -5.65 -1.11
N TRP A 82 -6.73 -5.38 -1.64
CA TRP A 82 -6.52 -4.36 -2.67
C TRP A 82 -6.75 -4.95 -4.05
N LEU A 83 -7.56 -4.27 -4.84
CA LEU A 83 -7.91 -4.67 -6.19
C LEU A 83 -7.43 -3.59 -7.17
N ILE A 84 -7.29 -3.97 -8.43
CA ILE A 84 -7.18 -3.01 -9.53
C ILE A 84 -8.31 -3.26 -10.51
N ASP A 85 -8.78 -2.16 -11.13
CA ASP A 85 -9.73 -2.17 -12.22
C ASP A 85 -9.03 -1.72 -13.50
N PRO A 86 -8.49 -2.65 -14.32
CA PRO A 86 -7.81 -2.29 -15.55
C PRO A 86 -8.75 -1.74 -16.64
N THR A 87 -10.06 -1.90 -16.47
CA THR A 87 -11.03 -1.30 -17.38
C THR A 87 -11.24 0.18 -17.12
N ALA A 88 -10.83 0.63 -15.92
CA ALA A 88 -10.89 2.02 -15.48
C ALA A 88 -12.20 2.75 -15.86
N PRO A 89 -13.36 2.22 -15.46
CA PRO A 89 -14.66 2.73 -15.92
C PRO A 89 -14.92 4.17 -15.50
N ARG A 90 -14.16 4.67 -14.53
CA ARG A 90 -14.23 6.05 -14.03
C ARG A 90 -13.20 6.98 -14.69
N VAL A 91 -12.34 6.44 -15.54
CA VAL A 91 -11.44 7.25 -16.36
C VAL A 91 -12.17 7.65 -17.61
N GLY A 92 -12.34 8.93 -17.77
CA GLY A 92 -13.00 9.46 -18.95
C GLY A 92 -12.87 10.97 -18.98
N PRO A 93 -13.52 11.60 -19.96
CA PRO A 93 -13.55 13.06 -20.00
C PRO A 93 -14.07 13.68 -18.70
N THR A 94 -14.99 13.00 -18.00
CA THR A 94 -15.60 13.50 -16.76
C THR A 94 -14.60 13.75 -15.65
N SER A 95 -13.67 12.83 -15.38
CA SER A 95 -12.69 12.98 -14.30
C SER A 95 -11.73 14.16 -14.56
N LEU A 96 -11.30 14.35 -15.82
CA LEU A 96 -10.50 15.51 -16.20
C LEU A 96 -11.27 16.83 -16.15
N LYS A 97 -12.56 16.83 -16.56
CA LYS A 97 -13.40 18.03 -16.46
C LYS A 97 -13.59 18.46 -15.01
N GLN A 98 -13.70 17.53 -14.08
CA GLN A 98 -13.72 17.85 -12.64
C GLN A 98 -12.46 18.61 -12.20
N LEU A 99 -11.28 18.30 -12.75
CA LEU A 99 -10.05 19.04 -12.46
C LEU A 99 -10.06 20.44 -13.06
N VAL A 100 -10.69 20.62 -14.25
CA VAL A 100 -10.90 21.93 -14.86
C VAL A 100 -11.87 22.75 -14.00
N ASP A 101 -12.98 22.17 -13.61
CA ASP A 101 -14.00 22.83 -12.78
C ASP A 101 -13.46 23.21 -11.38
N ALA A 102 -12.56 22.38 -10.82
CA ALA A 102 -11.88 22.65 -9.57
C ALA A 102 -10.73 23.68 -9.69
N GLY A 103 -10.41 24.16 -10.89
CA GLY A 103 -9.33 25.09 -11.13
C GLY A 103 -7.92 24.49 -11.01
N ALA A 104 -7.82 23.16 -10.95
CA ALA A 104 -6.53 22.46 -10.95
C ALA A 104 -5.89 22.45 -12.35
N LEU A 105 -6.70 22.35 -13.38
CA LEU A 105 -6.35 22.50 -14.79
C LEU A 105 -6.96 23.77 -15.33
N THR A 106 -6.15 24.74 -15.74
CA THR A 106 -6.61 26.10 -16.00
C THR A 106 -6.51 26.50 -17.48
N PRO A 107 -7.37 27.43 -17.95
CA PRO A 107 -7.28 27.95 -19.32
C PRO A 107 -5.93 28.60 -19.65
N SER A 108 -5.23 29.17 -18.67
CA SER A 108 -3.88 29.73 -18.85
C SER A 108 -2.84 28.69 -19.31
N HIS A 109 -3.12 27.41 -19.07
CA HIS A 109 -2.33 26.27 -19.56
C HIS A 109 -3.04 25.53 -20.71
N GLY A 110 -4.04 26.14 -21.34
CA GLY A 110 -4.75 25.58 -22.48
C GLY A 110 -5.88 24.59 -22.13
N TRP A 111 -6.17 24.38 -20.84
CA TRP A 111 -7.20 23.42 -20.43
C TRP A 111 -8.61 24.01 -20.50
N SER A 112 -9.52 23.24 -21.06
CA SER A 112 -10.95 23.48 -21.10
C SER A 112 -11.71 22.18 -21.31
N HIS A 113 -13.01 22.17 -21.07
CA HIS A 113 -13.84 20.99 -21.37
C HIS A 113 -13.74 20.60 -22.87
N ALA A 114 -13.75 21.56 -23.77
CA ALA A 114 -13.59 21.30 -25.19
C ALA A 114 -12.20 20.67 -25.52
N TYR A 115 -11.14 21.13 -24.89
CA TYR A 115 -9.82 20.54 -25.05
C TYR A 115 -9.77 19.10 -24.54
N VAL A 116 -10.39 18.83 -23.41
CA VAL A 116 -10.52 17.46 -22.87
C VAL A 116 -11.25 16.55 -23.87
N ASP A 117 -12.40 16.98 -24.39
CA ASP A 117 -13.24 16.17 -25.28
C ASP A 117 -12.62 15.95 -26.66
N ASN A 118 -11.99 16.97 -27.22
CA ASN A 118 -11.55 16.96 -28.64
C ASN A 118 -10.08 16.54 -28.79
N VAL A 119 -9.25 16.62 -27.73
CA VAL A 119 -7.83 16.37 -27.83
C VAL A 119 -7.38 15.33 -26.82
N VAL A 120 -7.51 15.61 -25.52
CA VAL A 120 -6.87 14.80 -24.48
C VAL A 120 -7.48 13.39 -24.43
N TRP A 121 -8.79 13.30 -24.41
CA TRP A 121 -9.46 12.00 -24.35
C TRP A 121 -9.18 11.15 -25.60
N PRO A 122 -9.52 11.59 -26.82
CA PRO A 122 -9.38 10.72 -28.01
C PRO A 122 -7.95 10.48 -28.44
N GLN A 123 -7.02 11.40 -28.17
CA GLN A 123 -5.65 11.31 -28.71
C GLN A 123 -4.63 10.81 -27.70
N VAL A 124 -4.92 10.91 -26.38
CA VAL A 124 -3.95 10.54 -25.33
C VAL A 124 -4.49 9.39 -24.47
N LEU A 125 -5.63 9.57 -23.80
CA LEU A 125 -6.09 8.63 -22.79
C LEU A 125 -6.75 7.38 -23.37
N GLN A 126 -7.62 7.55 -24.34
CA GLN A 126 -8.34 6.44 -24.96
C GLN A 126 -7.39 5.41 -25.59
N PRO A 127 -6.33 5.79 -26.32
CA PRO A 127 -5.35 4.83 -26.85
C PRO A 127 -4.58 4.09 -25.76
N ILE A 128 -4.22 4.77 -24.66
CA ILE A 128 -3.52 4.16 -23.52
C ILE A 128 -4.41 3.10 -22.86
N LEU A 129 -5.68 3.43 -22.64
CA LEU A 129 -6.64 2.53 -21.98
C LEU A 129 -7.14 1.41 -22.90
N ALA A 130 -7.00 1.56 -24.21
CA ALA A 130 -7.33 0.51 -25.16
C ALA A 130 -6.33 -0.66 -25.15
N ASP A 131 -5.11 -0.43 -24.67
CA ASP A 131 -4.13 -1.52 -24.45
C ASP A 131 -4.25 -2.09 -23.04
N PRO A 132 -4.75 -3.34 -22.87
CA PRO A 132 -4.97 -3.92 -21.55
C PRO A 132 -3.70 -4.02 -20.69
N GLY A 133 -2.54 -4.22 -21.31
CA GLY A 133 -1.25 -4.29 -20.61
C GLY A 133 -0.90 -2.94 -19.99
N THR A 134 -0.96 -1.88 -20.77
CA THR A 134 -0.70 -0.51 -20.30
C THR A 134 -1.72 -0.08 -19.26
N ALA A 135 -3.01 -0.36 -19.47
CA ALA A 135 -4.06 -0.05 -18.51
C ALA A 135 -3.82 -0.74 -17.15
N ALA A 136 -3.43 -2.02 -17.17
CA ALA A 136 -3.09 -2.75 -15.94
C ALA A 136 -1.88 -2.17 -15.22
N VAL A 137 -0.84 -1.73 -15.95
CA VAL A 137 0.33 -1.07 -15.35
C VAL A 137 -0.06 0.24 -14.70
N VAL A 138 -0.85 1.09 -15.38
CA VAL A 138 -1.35 2.35 -14.80
C VAL A 138 -2.16 2.08 -13.55
N ALA A 139 -3.12 1.16 -13.60
CA ALA A 139 -3.94 0.78 -12.45
C ALA A 139 -3.09 0.25 -11.28
N ALA A 140 -2.04 -0.53 -11.54
CA ALA A 140 -1.13 -1.04 -10.51
C ALA A 140 -0.30 0.07 -9.85
N VAL A 141 0.16 1.07 -10.62
CA VAL A 141 0.87 2.24 -10.06
C VAL A 141 -0.07 3.04 -9.15
N GLU A 142 -1.28 3.32 -9.58
CA GLU A 142 -2.29 4.03 -8.78
C GLU A 142 -2.63 3.27 -7.48
N ALA A 143 -2.81 1.96 -7.57
CA ALA A 143 -3.02 1.12 -6.39
C ALA A 143 -1.82 1.17 -5.45
N GLY A 144 -0.59 1.17 -5.97
CA GLY A 144 0.63 1.31 -5.18
C GLY A 144 0.69 2.60 -4.38
N LEU A 145 0.25 3.73 -4.97
CA LEU A 145 0.16 5.01 -4.27
C LEU A 145 -0.86 4.97 -3.13
N SER A 146 -2.05 4.42 -3.39
CA SER A 146 -3.11 4.27 -2.38
C SER A 146 -2.66 3.35 -1.24
N ILE A 147 -2.08 2.20 -1.56
CA ILE A 147 -1.55 1.24 -0.59
C ILE A 147 -0.45 1.87 0.26
N CYS A 148 0.47 2.63 -0.35
CA CYS A 148 1.54 3.29 0.39
C CYS A 148 0.98 4.23 1.45
N GLN A 149 0.00 5.07 1.12
CA GLN A 149 -0.63 5.96 2.09
C GLN A 149 -1.38 5.18 3.19
N ALA A 150 -2.09 4.12 2.84
CA ALA A 150 -2.75 3.24 3.80
C ALA A 150 -1.76 2.60 4.80
N LEU A 151 -0.59 2.15 4.31
CA LEU A 151 0.46 1.60 5.17
C LEU A 151 1.02 2.63 6.16
N LEU A 152 1.21 3.87 5.70
CA LEU A 152 1.72 4.95 6.55
C LEU A 152 0.67 5.40 7.58
N ALA A 153 -0.59 5.55 7.15
CA ALA A 153 -1.69 5.90 8.05
C ALA A 153 -1.90 4.84 9.15
N ALA A 154 -1.78 3.55 8.82
CA ALA A 154 -1.86 2.49 9.81
C ALA A 154 -0.80 2.65 10.92
N VAL A 155 0.43 2.99 10.53
CA VAL A 155 1.53 3.22 11.50
C VAL A 155 1.27 4.47 12.34
N ASP A 156 0.75 5.55 11.74
CA ASP A 156 0.40 6.77 12.46
C ASP A 156 -0.68 6.54 13.51
N GLU A 157 -1.64 5.65 13.21
CA GLU A 157 -2.69 5.20 14.13
C GLU A 157 -2.21 4.16 15.18
N GLY A 158 -0.92 3.85 15.22
CA GLY A 158 -0.33 2.88 16.15
C GLY A 158 -0.65 1.42 15.81
N LEU A 159 -1.07 1.14 14.58
CA LEU A 159 -1.31 -0.21 14.10
C LEU A 159 -0.06 -0.81 13.46
N GLY A 160 0.10 -2.11 13.62
CA GLY A 160 0.96 -2.92 12.79
C GLY A 160 0.32 -3.20 11.44
N THR A 161 1.12 -3.23 10.40
CA THR A 161 0.63 -3.53 9.05
C THR A 161 1.65 -4.34 8.25
N GLN A 162 1.16 -5.14 7.32
CA GLN A 162 1.97 -5.90 6.35
C GLN A 162 1.22 -6.02 5.04
N LEU A 163 1.92 -5.85 3.94
CA LEU A 163 1.42 -6.20 2.61
C LEU A 163 1.89 -7.61 2.27
N THR A 164 0.98 -8.47 1.82
CA THR A 164 1.27 -9.88 1.55
C THR A 164 0.52 -10.40 0.34
N ALA A 165 1.07 -11.50 -0.23
CA ALA A 165 0.48 -12.19 -1.37
C ALA A 165 -0.86 -12.85 -1.03
N LEU A 166 -1.65 -13.16 -2.06
CA LEU A 166 -2.95 -13.82 -1.95
C LEU A 166 -3.13 -14.87 -3.05
N LYS A 167 -4.08 -15.78 -2.83
CA LYS A 167 -4.61 -16.68 -3.86
C LYS A 167 -5.79 -15.97 -4.54
N ALA A 168 -5.54 -15.30 -5.66
CA ALA A 168 -6.51 -14.44 -6.34
C ALA A 168 -7.82 -15.13 -6.68
N ALA A 169 -7.78 -16.37 -7.19
CA ALA A 169 -8.97 -17.13 -7.51
C ALA A 169 -9.84 -17.41 -6.29
N ASN A 170 -9.23 -17.79 -5.15
CA ASN A 170 -9.95 -18.02 -3.90
C ASN A 170 -10.54 -16.72 -3.35
N ALA A 171 -9.78 -15.61 -3.39
CA ALA A 171 -10.29 -14.31 -2.98
C ALA A 171 -11.52 -13.90 -3.82
N LYS A 172 -11.47 -14.07 -5.15
CA LYS A 172 -12.61 -13.79 -6.03
C LYS A 172 -13.85 -14.57 -5.63
N ARG A 173 -13.70 -15.88 -5.43
CA ARG A 173 -14.81 -16.76 -5.04
C ARG A 173 -15.40 -16.37 -3.69
N ILE A 174 -14.54 -16.18 -2.68
CA ILE A 174 -14.97 -15.93 -1.29
C ILE A 174 -15.63 -14.56 -1.14
N LEU A 175 -15.06 -13.55 -1.79
CA LEU A 175 -15.48 -12.15 -1.61
C LEU A 175 -16.43 -11.66 -2.72
N GLY A 176 -16.81 -12.52 -3.65
CA GLY A 176 -17.71 -12.14 -4.75
C GLY A 176 -17.10 -11.08 -5.69
N ILE A 177 -15.78 -11.11 -5.90
CA ILE A 177 -15.09 -10.11 -6.71
C ILE A 177 -15.39 -10.37 -8.19
N PRO A 178 -15.93 -9.36 -8.92
CA PRO A 178 -16.20 -9.48 -10.35
C PRO A 178 -14.96 -9.82 -11.18
N ASP A 179 -15.15 -10.48 -12.32
CA ASP A 179 -14.05 -10.99 -13.14
C ASP A 179 -13.11 -9.90 -13.69
N HIS A 180 -13.64 -8.72 -13.98
CA HIS A 180 -12.85 -7.59 -14.47
C HIS A 180 -11.94 -6.98 -13.40
N LEU A 181 -12.21 -7.18 -12.11
CA LEU A 181 -11.35 -6.72 -11.02
C LEU A 181 -10.25 -7.75 -10.71
N MET A 182 -9.05 -7.26 -10.48
CA MET A 182 -7.88 -8.10 -10.18
C MET A 182 -7.43 -7.87 -8.73
N PRO A 183 -7.61 -8.87 -7.83
CA PRO A 183 -7.00 -8.81 -6.51
C PRO A 183 -5.47 -8.86 -6.63
N ILE A 184 -4.78 -7.93 -5.99
CA ILE A 184 -3.31 -7.80 -6.10
C ILE A 184 -2.59 -8.06 -4.79
N TRP A 185 -3.11 -7.55 -3.67
CA TRP A 185 -2.47 -7.68 -2.36
C TRP A 185 -3.49 -7.76 -1.24
N ILE A 186 -3.09 -8.39 -0.13
CA ILE A 186 -3.77 -8.25 1.16
C ILE A 186 -2.89 -7.36 2.05
N GLN A 187 -3.46 -6.29 2.59
CA GLN A 187 -2.89 -5.54 3.68
C GLN A 187 -3.48 -6.05 4.99
N LEU A 188 -2.62 -6.53 5.88
CA LEU A 188 -3.00 -6.96 7.22
C LEU A 188 -2.91 -5.79 8.17
N LEU A 189 -3.88 -5.67 9.08
CA LEU A 189 -3.94 -4.67 10.14
C LEU A 189 -4.21 -5.33 11.49
N GLY A 190 -3.56 -4.82 12.53
CA GLY A 190 -3.78 -5.22 13.92
C GLY A 190 -2.79 -4.53 14.84
N TYR A 191 -2.96 -4.67 16.13
CA TYR A 191 -1.96 -4.20 17.09
C TYR A 191 -0.77 -5.14 17.10
N PRO A 192 0.48 -4.63 17.05
CA PRO A 192 1.66 -5.49 17.10
C PRO A 192 1.73 -6.28 18.40
N ALA A 193 2.02 -7.57 18.31
CA ALA A 193 2.47 -8.38 19.44
C ALA A 193 4.01 -8.40 19.55
N GLU A 194 4.68 -8.12 18.44
CA GLU A 194 6.14 -7.91 18.37
C GLU A 194 6.49 -6.43 18.57
N ASP A 195 7.77 -6.16 18.78
CA ASP A 195 8.28 -4.79 18.75
C ASP A 195 7.83 -4.08 17.47
N PRO A 196 7.19 -2.90 17.56
CA PRO A 196 6.74 -2.14 16.39
C PRO A 196 7.82 -1.85 15.36
N GLU A 197 9.09 -1.83 15.76
CA GLU A 197 10.22 -1.70 14.84
C GLU A 197 10.62 -3.03 14.19
N ALA A 198 10.00 -4.14 14.59
CA ALA A 198 10.19 -5.49 14.03
C ALA A 198 11.66 -5.88 13.87
N GLY A 199 12.48 -5.53 14.87
CA GLY A 199 13.92 -5.83 14.94
C GLY A 199 14.82 -4.95 14.09
N GLY A 200 14.35 -3.78 13.63
CA GLY A 200 15.17 -2.76 12.98
C GLY A 200 14.81 -2.44 11.53
N GLN A 201 15.45 -1.42 10.98
CA GLN A 201 15.25 -1.00 9.60
C GLN A 201 15.84 -2.02 8.62
N ARG A 202 15.05 -2.47 7.66
CA ARG A 202 15.51 -3.46 6.67
C ARG A 202 16.57 -2.85 5.75
N PRO A 203 17.60 -3.63 5.36
CA PRO A 203 18.58 -3.16 4.39
C PRO A 203 17.90 -2.78 3.07
N ARG A 204 18.47 -1.82 2.39
CA ARG A 204 18.07 -1.37 1.06
C ARG A 204 19.29 -1.42 0.15
N ALA A 205 19.05 -1.43 -1.16
CA ALA A 205 20.11 -1.19 -2.11
C ALA A 205 20.84 0.12 -1.80
N PRO A 206 22.14 0.22 -2.07
CA PRO A 206 22.86 1.48 -1.91
C PRO A 206 22.15 2.62 -2.63
N PHE A 207 22.12 3.78 -2.00
CA PHE A 207 21.40 4.96 -2.51
C PHE A 207 21.89 5.31 -3.92
N GLU A 208 23.19 5.25 -4.14
CA GLU A 208 23.88 5.58 -5.37
C GLU A 208 23.61 4.61 -6.53
N GLN A 209 23.09 3.42 -6.22
CA GLN A 209 22.65 2.44 -7.22
C GLN A 209 21.18 2.58 -7.59
N THR A 210 20.44 3.41 -6.86
CA THR A 210 18.99 3.55 -7.01
C THR A 210 18.61 4.92 -7.57
N PHE A 211 19.35 5.96 -7.19
CA PHE A 211 19.02 7.33 -7.56
C PHE A 211 20.16 7.97 -8.36
N PHE A 212 19.79 8.58 -9.48
CA PHE A 212 20.72 9.18 -10.43
C PHE A 212 20.36 10.64 -10.68
N GLU A 213 21.36 11.47 -11.07
CA GLU A 213 21.20 12.87 -11.38
C GLU A 213 21.64 13.15 -12.83
N GLY A 214 20.80 13.86 -13.56
CA GLY A 214 21.07 14.23 -14.96
C GLY A 214 20.86 13.08 -15.93
N THR A 215 21.64 12.00 -15.84
CA THR A 215 21.56 10.83 -16.72
C THR A 215 21.61 9.53 -15.94
N TYR A 216 21.02 8.46 -16.52
CA TYR A 216 21.06 7.14 -15.91
C TYR A 216 22.52 6.67 -15.73
N GLY A 217 22.81 6.12 -14.56
CA GLY A 217 24.14 5.65 -14.20
C GLY A 217 25.06 6.71 -13.58
N GLN A 218 24.65 7.99 -13.55
CA GLN A 218 25.35 9.05 -12.82
C GLN A 218 24.75 9.18 -11.40
N PRO A 219 25.41 8.69 -10.33
CA PRO A 219 24.79 8.65 -9.01
C PRO A 219 24.46 10.05 -8.47
N PHE A 220 23.27 10.19 -7.87
CA PHE A 220 22.93 11.37 -7.09
C PHE A 220 23.85 11.44 -5.85
N GLN A 221 24.52 12.56 -5.64
CA GLN A 221 25.46 12.76 -4.53
C GLN A 221 24.71 12.91 -3.20
N ARG A 222 24.85 11.90 -2.34
CA ARG A 222 24.18 11.88 -1.04
C ARG A 222 24.91 12.76 -0.03
N ASP A 223 24.23 13.75 0.50
CA ASP A 223 24.78 14.68 1.50
C ASP A 223 24.80 14.00 2.89
N ALA A 224 25.98 13.89 3.49
CA ALA A 224 26.18 13.31 4.82
C ALA A 224 25.48 14.09 5.94
N ALA A 225 25.41 15.42 5.85
CA ALA A 225 24.74 16.24 6.86
C ALA A 225 23.22 16.01 6.82
N VAL A 226 22.64 15.81 5.63
CA VAL A 226 21.23 15.41 5.48
C VAL A 226 20.99 14.04 6.07
N VAL A 227 21.88 13.07 5.84
CA VAL A 227 21.78 11.73 6.43
C VAL A 227 21.75 11.79 7.95
N GLU A 228 22.68 12.53 8.57
CA GLU A 228 22.73 12.67 10.03
C GLU A 228 21.49 13.40 10.59
N ARG A 229 20.96 14.39 9.87
CA ARG A 229 19.69 15.01 10.23
C ARG A 229 18.54 14.00 10.20
N LEU A 230 18.42 13.19 9.15
CA LEU A 230 17.35 12.18 9.02
C LEU A 230 17.44 11.09 10.09
N LYS A 231 18.64 10.73 10.54
CA LYS A 231 18.82 9.86 11.69
C LYS A 231 18.25 10.47 12.97
N ARG A 232 18.60 11.75 13.26
CA ARG A 232 18.07 12.45 14.43
C ARG A 232 16.55 12.62 14.40
N GLU A 233 15.98 12.81 13.21
CA GLU A 233 14.54 12.98 13.01
C GLU A 233 13.78 11.64 12.93
N GLY A 234 14.47 10.50 13.05
CA GLY A 234 13.87 9.17 13.13
C GLY A 234 13.39 8.59 11.80
N MET A 235 13.84 9.14 10.66
CA MET A 235 13.56 8.57 9.34
C MET A 235 14.55 7.45 8.96
N LEU A 236 15.83 7.65 9.27
CA LEU A 236 16.86 6.63 9.14
C LEU A 236 17.15 6.07 10.52
N MET A 237 16.79 4.81 10.73
CA MET A 237 16.89 4.12 11.99
C MET A 237 17.99 3.06 11.93
N ARG A 238 18.33 2.50 13.10
CA ARG A 238 19.30 1.41 13.19
C ARG A 238 18.88 0.23 12.31
N GLU A 239 19.83 -0.30 11.56
CA GLU A 239 19.61 -1.46 10.70
C GLU A 239 19.34 -2.73 11.49
N ALA A 240 18.51 -3.60 10.89
CA ALA A 240 18.22 -4.93 11.41
C ALA A 240 19.45 -5.86 11.20
N PRO A 241 19.62 -6.89 12.08
CA PRO A 241 18.76 -7.19 13.23
C PRO A 241 19.18 -6.44 14.48
N TYR A 242 18.22 -6.09 15.34
CA TYR A 242 18.51 -5.67 16.70
C TYR A 242 19.04 -6.86 17.53
N PRO A 243 19.90 -6.65 18.53
CA PRO A 243 20.52 -7.73 19.29
C PRO A 243 19.51 -8.69 19.94
N TRP A 244 18.40 -8.16 20.43
CA TRP A 244 17.34 -8.93 21.12
C TRP A 244 16.34 -9.62 20.17
N ARG A 245 16.41 -9.34 18.86
CA ARG A 245 15.38 -9.81 17.90
C ARG A 245 15.22 -11.34 17.88
N LYS A 246 16.31 -12.08 18.00
CA LYS A 246 16.26 -13.55 17.99
C LYS A 246 15.51 -14.12 19.19
N GLU A 247 15.72 -13.55 20.36
CA GLU A 247 15.04 -13.96 21.60
C GLU A 247 13.56 -13.60 21.56
N GLU A 248 13.25 -12.40 21.08
CA GLU A 248 11.87 -11.96 20.85
C GLU A 248 11.11 -12.92 19.93
N LEU A 249 11.69 -13.29 18.78
CA LEU A 249 11.06 -14.22 17.83
C LEU A 249 10.80 -15.59 18.45
N ARG A 250 11.71 -16.10 19.29
CA ARG A 250 11.50 -17.36 20.03
C ARG A 250 10.36 -17.23 21.04
N ALA A 251 10.28 -16.11 21.75
CA ALA A 251 9.20 -15.88 22.71
C ALA A 251 7.84 -15.80 22.00
N LEU A 252 7.77 -15.12 20.86
CA LEU A 252 6.57 -15.03 20.03
C LEU A 252 6.18 -16.39 19.44
N ALA A 253 7.15 -17.17 18.96
CA ALA A 253 6.87 -18.51 18.44
C ALA A 253 6.22 -19.39 19.52
N ARG A 254 6.77 -19.40 20.74
CA ARG A 254 6.16 -20.12 21.89
C ARG A 254 4.79 -19.59 22.25
N MET A 255 4.61 -18.25 22.28
CA MET A 255 3.33 -17.63 22.62
C MET A 255 2.20 -18.07 21.67
N PHE A 256 2.51 -18.22 20.40
CA PHE A 256 1.53 -18.55 19.35
C PHE A 256 1.57 -20.02 18.91
N GLY A 257 2.37 -20.88 19.58
CA GLY A 257 2.48 -22.30 19.20
C GLY A 257 3.05 -22.52 17.80
N LEU A 258 3.94 -21.64 17.36
CA LEU A 258 4.60 -21.69 16.05
C LEU A 258 5.97 -22.37 16.15
N PRO A 259 6.52 -22.91 15.06
CA PRO A 259 7.89 -23.42 15.03
C PRO A 259 8.93 -22.34 15.39
N GLU A 260 9.96 -22.72 16.20
CA GLU A 260 11.08 -21.83 16.58
C GLU A 260 12.16 -21.73 15.49
#